data_07fa29a4acf1a00eafd4009cb04765e8
#
_entry.id   07fa29a4acf1a00eafd4009cb04765e8
#
_cell.length_a   1.000
_cell.length_b   1.000
_cell.length_c   1.000
_cell.angle_alpha   90.00
_cell.angle_beta   90.00
_cell.angle_gamma   90.00
#
_symmetry.space_group_name_H-M   'P 1'
#
loop_
_entity.id
_entity.type
_entity.pdbx_description
1 polymer ?
#
loop_
_entity_poly.entity_id
_entity_poly.type
_entity_poly.pdbx_seq_one_letter_code
_entity_poly.pdbx_strand_id
1 'polypeptide(L)'
;TTIVDAYSGPGTFTRAFMQHPNVESVIAIDQAPRFLKYLEHLYHDPALSEVQHKLSIVHDSAFNWSSYESLVNDGHLRHLEGRIPKLGSNPPPMDWHATSPIIYFAQLPNTVHGEQLFAQIVHAISSRSWLFKFGRVKMVFVCGDTVSMRSLASPQDLRSRAKLGTVVQSLSTPRLLLTGDDLEPYASHMFPPTPSVGPRVPLTS
;
A
#
# COMPACT_ATOMS: atom_id res chain seq x y z
N THR A 1 2.37 -6.24 -13.91
CA THR A 1 1.90 -5.32 -12.86
C THR A 1 3.04 -4.93 -11.95
N THR A 2 3.11 -3.65 -11.56
CA THR A 2 4.06 -3.12 -10.58
C THR A 2 3.37 -2.95 -9.23
N ILE A 3 3.99 -3.42 -8.15
CA ILE A 3 3.50 -3.21 -6.79
C ILE A 3 4.40 -2.18 -6.09
N VAL A 4 3.80 -1.14 -5.55
CA VAL A 4 4.44 -0.23 -4.60
C VAL A 4 4.06 -0.71 -3.21
N ASP A 5 5.03 -1.28 -2.50
CA ASP A 5 4.88 -1.87 -1.17
C ASP A 5 5.38 -0.86 -0.13
N ALA A 6 4.44 -0.08 0.40
CA ALA A 6 4.71 0.99 1.36
C ALA A 6 4.67 0.48 2.80
N TYR A 7 5.64 0.88 3.61
CA TYR A 7 5.90 0.30 4.92
C TYR A 7 6.14 -1.21 4.83
N SER A 8 7.04 -1.60 3.95
CA SER A 8 7.32 -3.02 3.61
C SER A 8 7.78 -3.85 4.81
N GLY A 9 8.28 -3.18 5.86
CA GLY A 9 8.74 -3.87 7.07
C GLY A 9 9.85 -4.88 6.76
N PRO A 10 9.80 -6.09 7.33
CA PRO A 10 10.81 -7.11 7.08
C PRO A 10 10.71 -7.79 5.70
N GLY A 11 9.80 -7.35 4.82
CA GLY A 11 9.70 -7.83 3.46
C GLY A 11 8.88 -9.12 3.26
N THR A 12 8.03 -9.50 4.21
CA THR A 12 7.21 -10.71 4.09
C THR A 12 6.28 -10.64 2.89
N PHE A 13 5.54 -9.55 2.73
CA PHE A 13 4.68 -9.34 1.57
C PHE A 13 5.50 -9.07 0.31
N THR A 14 6.58 -8.29 0.42
CA THR A 14 7.52 -8.04 -0.68
C THR A 14 7.97 -9.35 -1.31
N ARG A 15 8.41 -10.32 -0.49
CA ARG A 15 8.81 -11.66 -0.92
C ARG A 15 7.68 -12.38 -1.67
N ALA A 16 6.49 -12.39 -1.12
CA ALA A 16 5.33 -13.03 -1.74
C ALA A 16 4.96 -12.38 -3.08
N PHE A 17 5.04 -11.06 -3.16
CA PHE A 17 4.79 -10.33 -4.42
C PHE A 17 5.83 -10.65 -5.48
N MET A 18 7.13 -10.72 -5.12
CA MET A 18 8.19 -11.09 -6.06
C MET A 18 7.96 -12.47 -6.69
N GLN A 19 7.46 -13.41 -5.91
CA GLN A 19 7.19 -14.78 -6.37
C GLN A 19 5.92 -14.90 -7.23
N HIS A 20 5.04 -13.89 -7.21
CA HIS A 20 3.81 -13.95 -7.97
C HIS A 20 4.06 -13.77 -9.48
N PRO A 21 3.54 -14.66 -10.36
CA PRO A 21 3.86 -14.66 -11.79
C PRO A 21 3.41 -13.39 -12.52
N ASN A 22 2.30 -12.78 -12.10
CA ASN A 22 1.75 -11.58 -12.75
C ASN A 22 2.38 -10.26 -12.24
N VAL A 23 3.34 -10.34 -11.32
CA VAL A 23 4.09 -9.19 -10.82
C VAL A 23 5.40 -9.07 -11.59
N GLU A 24 5.59 -7.94 -12.22
CA GLU A 24 6.76 -7.61 -13.03
C GLU A 24 7.82 -6.87 -12.19
N SER A 25 7.37 -6.05 -11.23
CA SER A 25 8.24 -5.27 -10.37
C SER A 25 7.61 -5.02 -9.00
N VAL A 26 8.43 -5.00 -7.97
CA VAL A 26 8.07 -4.66 -6.59
C VAL A 26 8.99 -3.55 -6.11
N ILE A 27 8.41 -2.44 -5.69
CA ILE A 27 9.13 -1.29 -5.14
C ILE A 27 8.81 -1.24 -3.65
N ALA A 28 9.74 -1.70 -2.84
CA ALA A 28 9.61 -1.73 -1.38
C ALA A 28 10.10 -0.42 -0.78
N ILE A 29 9.25 0.28 -0.03
CA ILE A 29 9.58 1.57 0.62
C ILE A 29 9.56 1.38 2.12
N ASP A 30 10.69 1.60 2.76
CA ASP A 30 10.83 1.64 4.22
C ASP A 30 11.99 2.54 4.62
N GLN A 31 11.91 3.17 5.80
CA GLN A 31 12.98 4.01 6.34
C GLN A 31 13.69 3.40 7.54
N ALA A 32 13.14 2.33 8.13
CA ALA A 32 13.68 1.76 9.36
C ALA A 32 14.93 0.91 9.06
N PRO A 33 16.12 1.27 9.58
CA PRO A 33 17.36 0.56 9.23
C PRO A 33 17.33 -0.94 9.50
N ARG A 34 16.58 -1.34 10.54
CA ARG A 34 16.43 -2.77 10.86
C ARG A 34 15.65 -3.52 9.77
N PHE A 35 14.63 -2.89 9.18
CA PHE A 35 13.82 -3.51 8.12
C PHE A 35 14.54 -3.48 6.78
N LEU A 36 15.25 -2.41 6.48
CA LEU A 36 16.06 -2.32 5.27
C LEU A 36 17.05 -3.49 5.17
N LYS A 37 17.68 -3.88 6.27
CA LYS A 37 18.56 -5.06 6.28
C LYS A 37 17.83 -6.34 5.86
N TYR A 38 16.60 -6.55 6.29
CA TYR A 38 15.81 -7.72 5.88
C TYR A 38 15.42 -7.64 4.40
N LEU A 39 15.07 -6.45 3.91
CA LEU A 39 14.75 -6.24 2.49
C LEU A 39 15.99 -6.48 1.62
N GLU A 40 17.16 -5.98 2.03
CA GLU A 40 18.43 -6.22 1.34
C GLU A 40 18.79 -7.71 1.30
N HIS A 41 18.48 -8.47 2.35
CA HIS A 41 18.68 -9.92 2.35
C HIS A 41 17.88 -10.64 1.26
N LEU A 42 16.76 -10.07 0.77
CA LEU A 42 16.00 -10.68 -0.32
C LEU A 42 16.79 -10.73 -1.63
N TYR A 43 17.77 -9.81 -1.85
CA TYR A 43 18.68 -9.87 -3.00
C TYR A 43 19.67 -11.03 -2.93
N HIS A 44 19.88 -11.60 -1.76
CA HIS A 44 20.86 -12.67 -1.53
C HIS A 44 20.21 -14.01 -1.20
N ASP A 45 18.88 -14.06 -1.18
CA ASP A 45 18.14 -15.29 -0.89
C ASP A 45 18.17 -16.24 -2.10
N PRO A 46 18.83 -17.40 -2.03
CA PRO A 46 18.89 -18.34 -3.16
C PRO A 46 17.51 -18.80 -3.63
N ALA A 47 16.51 -18.84 -2.75
CA ALA A 47 15.15 -19.22 -3.10
C ALA A 47 14.43 -18.17 -3.96
N LEU A 48 14.99 -16.97 -4.11
CA LEU A 48 14.47 -15.86 -4.91
C LEU A 48 15.32 -15.55 -6.14
N SER A 49 16.37 -16.34 -6.44
CA SER A 49 17.35 -16.06 -7.51
C SER A 49 16.72 -15.72 -8.86
N GLU A 50 15.63 -16.38 -9.24
CA GLU A 50 14.93 -16.14 -10.50
C GLU A 50 14.11 -14.84 -10.51
N VAL A 51 13.76 -14.29 -9.35
CA VAL A 51 12.84 -13.15 -9.21
C VAL A 51 13.46 -11.92 -8.55
N GLN A 52 14.73 -12.00 -8.13
CA GLN A 52 15.47 -10.89 -7.49
C GLN A 52 15.45 -9.61 -8.33
N HIS A 53 15.51 -9.75 -9.65
CA HIS A 53 15.48 -8.64 -10.60
C HIS A 53 14.20 -7.80 -10.53
N LYS A 54 13.12 -8.33 -9.92
CA LYS A 54 11.86 -7.60 -9.75
C LYS A 54 11.91 -6.60 -8.61
N LEU A 55 12.85 -6.73 -7.65
CA LEU A 55 12.89 -5.92 -6.44
C LEU A 55 13.64 -4.61 -6.65
N SER A 56 13.05 -3.53 -6.18
CA SER A 56 13.70 -2.23 -5.94
C SER A 56 13.42 -1.80 -4.51
N ILE A 57 14.44 -1.37 -3.79
CA ILE A 57 14.30 -0.89 -2.40
C ILE A 57 14.51 0.63 -2.38
N VAL A 58 13.56 1.34 -1.79
CA VAL A 58 13.60 2.79 -1.59
C VAL A 58 13.75 3.07 -0.11
N HIS A 59 14.90 3.63 0.27
CA HIS A 59 15.26 3.96 1.65
C HIS A 59 14.68 5.32 2.02
N ASP A 60 13.38 5.41 2.16
CA ASP A 60 12.69 6.66 2.48
C ASP A 60 11.39 6.41 3.25
N SER A 61 10.79 7.47 3.75
CA SER A 61 9.52 7.39 4.48
C SER A 61 8.34 7.22 3.53
N ALA A 62 7.61 6.13 3.67
CA ALA A 62 6.37 5.93 2.92
C ALA A 62 5.25 6.94 3.28
N PHE A 63 5.45 7.79 4.30
CA PHE A 63 4.56 8.90 4.63
C PHE A 63 4.78 10.11 3.71
N ASN A 64 5.98 10.31 3.22
CA ASN A 64 6.34 11.50 2.45
C ASN A 64 5.89 11.40 0.98
N TRP A 65 5.29 12.46 0.45
CA TRP A 65 4.93 12.53 -0.96
C TRP A 65 6.16 12.53 -1.88
N SER A 66 7.26 13.14 -1.43
CA SER A 66 8.53 13.15 -2.15
C SER A 66 9.07 11.77 -2.46
N SER A 67 8.85 10.79 -1.57
CA SER A 67 9.26 9.40 -1.79
C SER A 67 8.58 8.78 -3.02
N TYR A 68 7.38 9.22 -3.34
CA TYR A 68 6.66 8.74 -4.54
C TYR A 68 7.05 9.54 -5.80
N GLU A 69 7.47 10.78 -5.65
CA GLU A 69 8.07 11.55 -6.74
C GLU A 69 9.42 10.96 -7.16
N SER A 70 10.21 10.49 -6.20
CA SER A 70 11.49 9.85 -6.47
C SER A 70 11.32 8.54 -7.26
N LEU A 71 10.20 7.82 -7.13
CA LEU A 71 9.95 6.62 -7.94
C LEU A 71 10.03 6.90 -9.43
N VAL A 72 9.65 8.11 -9.81
CA VAL A 72 9.73 8.61 -11.19
C VAL A 72 11.14 9.07 -11.51
N ASN A 73 11.67 9.98 -10.67
CA ASN A 73 12.92 10.68 -10.92
C ASN A 73 14.13 9.73 -10.91
N ASP A 74 14.11 8.74 -10.02
CA ASP A 74 15.19 7.75 -9.87
C ASP A 74 15.01 6.55 -10.81
N GLY A 75 13.93 6.57 -11.60
CA GLY A 75 13.71 5.62 -12.67
C GLY A 75 13.15 4.26 -12.24
N HIS A 76 12.61 4.13 -11.03
CA HIS A 76 11.97 2.88 -10.56
C HIS A 76 10.75 2.48 -11.40
N LEU A 77 10.15 3.43 -12.14
CA LEU A 77 9.00 3.20 -13.02
C LEU A 77 9.35 3.16 -14.52
N ARG A 78 10.63 3.14 -14.90
CA ARG A 78 11.07 3.14 -16.31
C ARG A 78 10.49 1.99 -17.13
N HIS A 79 10.33 0.82 -16.52
CA HIS A 79 9.74 -0.37 -17.18
C HIS A 79 8.27 -0.16 -17.57
N LEU A 80 7.63 0.92 -17.08
CA LEU A 80 6.27 1.32 -17.45
C LEU A 80 6.22 2.39 -18.55
N GLU A 81 7.36 2.78 -19.12
CA GLU A 81 7.39 3.74 -20.24
C GLU A 81 6.49 3.25 -21.38
N GLY A 82 5.65 4.17 -21.89
CA GLY A 82 4.61 3.87 -22.88
C GLY A 82 3.30 3.32 -22.30
N ARG A 83 3.29 2.85 -21.06
CA ARG A 83 2.07 2.40 -20.34
C ARG A 83 1.53 3.45 -19.37
N ILE A 84 2.37 4.39 -18.99
CA ILE A 84 2.04 5.57 -18.17
C ILE A 84 2.49 6.83 -18.91
N PRO A 85 1.95 8.01 -18.59
CA PRO A 85 2.38 9.28 -19.19
C PRO A 85 3.88 9.46 -19.03
N LYS A 86 4.53 10.05 -20.07
CA LYS A 86 5.96 10.37 -20.00
C LYS A 86 6.27 11.15 -18.73
N LEU A 87 7.24 10.62 -18.00
CA LEU A 87 7.75 11.17 -16.77
C LEU A 87 8.55 12.46 -17.08
N GLY A 88 7.86 13.54 -17.25
CA GLY A 88 8.45 14.88 -17.42
C GLY A 88 7.85 15.82 -16.39
N SER A 89 8.32 17.03 -16.34
CA SER A 89 8.06 18.01 -15.28
C SER A 89 6.59 18.33 -14.98
N ASN A 90 5.64 17.83 -15.74
CA ASN A 90 4.20 17.82 -15.42
C ASN A 90 3.40 17.05 -16.50
N PRO A 91 3.46 15.70 -16.54
CA PRO A 91 2.67 14.97 -17.53
C PRO A 91 1.18 15.18 -17.25
N PRO A 92 0.33 15.31 -18.28
CA PRO A 92 -1.10 15.31 -18.09
C PRO A 92 -1.50 13.97 -17.42
N PRO A 93 -2.47 13.98 -16.49
CA PRO A 93 -2.95 12.75 -15.88
C PRO A 93 -3.46 11.78 -16.94
N MET A 94 -3.26 10.48 -16.71
CA MET A 94 -3.90 9.45 -17.53
C MET A 94 -5.41 9.60 -17.54
N ASP A 95 -6.03 9.14 -18.62
CA ASP A 95 -7.48 9.02 -18.67
C ASP A 95 -7.97 8.24 -17.44
N TRP A 96 -8.97 8.79 -16.75
CA TRP A 96 -9.52 8.18 -15.55
C TRP A 96 -10.24 6.84 -15.82
N HIS A 97 -10.62 6.58 -17.07
CA HIS A 97 -11.15 5.25 -17.45
C HIS A 97 -10.06 4.18 -17.52
N ALA A 98 -8.81 4.58 -17.70
CA ALA A 98 -7.69 3.64 -17.73
C ALA A 98 -7.35 3.12 -16.32
N THR A 99 -7.16 1.80 -16.23
CA THR A 99 -6.64 1.18 -15.00
C THR A 99 -5.12 1.34 -14.97
N SER A 100 -4.59 1.83 -13.87
CA SER A 100 -3.15 1.93 -13.66
C SER A 100 -2.49 0.55 -13.69
N PRO A 101 -1.29 0.42 -14.28
CA PRO A 101 -0.46 -0.78 -14.15
C PRO A 101 0.17 -0.90 -12.76
N ILE A 102 -0.06 0.08 -11.87
CA ILE A 102 0.46 0.14 -10.52
C ILE A 102 -0.61 -0.31 -9.54
N ILE A 103 -0.22 -1.16 -8.59
CA ILE A 103 -0.99 -1.46 -7.38
C ILE A 103 -0.23 -0.86 -6.20
N TYR A 104 -0.94 -0.13 -5.36
CA TYR A 104 -0.41 0.36 -4.10
C TYR A 104 -0.83 -0.58 -2.96
N PHE A 105 0.16 -1.13 -2.29
CA PHE A 105 -0.03 -1.92 -1.07
C PHE A 105 0.63 -1.19 0.10
N ALA A 106 -0.03 -1.12 1.24
CA ALA A 106 0.55 -0.49 2.42
C ALA A 106 0.16 -1.18 3.71
N GLN A 107 1.15 -1.43 4.56
CA GLN A 107 0.96 -1.82 5.95
C GLN A 107 0.94 -0.55 6.80
N LEU A 108 -0.23 0.06 6.94
CA LEU A 108 -0.35 1.33 7.66
C LEU A 108 0.01 1.16 9.14
N PRO A 109 0.86 2.03 9.69
CA PRO A 109 1.10 2.04 11.13
C PRO A 109 -0.23 2.22 11.88
N ASN A 110 -0.43 1.44 12.94
CA ASN A 110 -1.63 1.57 13.79
C ASN A 110 -1.48 2.76 14.74
N THR A 111 -1.35 3.94 14.17
CA THR A 111 -1.13 5.22 14.83
C THR A 111 -1.85 6.33 14.08
N VAL A 112 -1.90 7.52 14.65
CA VAL A 112 -2.42 8.73 14.00
C VAL A 112 -1.76 8.99 12.64
N HIS A 113 -0.47 8.69 12.49
CA HIS A 113 0.23 8.84 11.20
C HIS A 113 -0.32 7.92 10.11
N GLY A 114 -0.66 6.67 10.44
CA GLY A 114 -1.29 5.75 9.49
C GLY A 114 -2.67 6.23 9.06
N GLU A 115 -3.48 6.72 10.01
CA GLU A 115 -4.80 7.30 9.70
C GLU A 115 -4.67 8.57 8.83
N GLN A 116 -3.70 9.43 9.11
CA GLN A 116 -3.43 10.64 8.33
C GLN A 116 -3.01 10.30 6.90
N LEU A 117 -2.07 9.36 6.74
CA LEU A 117 -1.64 8.92 5.40
C LEU A 117 -2.83 8.36 4.61
N PHE A 118 -3.63 7.48 5.21
CA PHE A 118 -4.82 6.94 4.56
C PHE A 118 -5.77 8.05 4.09
N ALA A 119 -6.07 9.02 4.97
CA ALA A 119 -6.93 10.15 4.62
C ALA A 119 -6.34 11.00 3.48
N GLN A 120 -5.03 11.26 3.48
CA GLN A 120 -4.36 12.00 2.42
C GLN A 120 -4.44 11.26 1.08
N ILE A 121 -4.19 9.95 1.07
CA ILE A 121 -4.29 9.12 -0.14
C ILE A 121 -5.71 9.16 -0.70
N VAL A 122 -6.73 9.02 0.15
CA VAL A 122 -8.13 9.09 -0.28
C VAL A 122 -8.46 10.46 -0.88
N HIS A 123 -7.99 11.55 -0.27
CA HIS A 123 -8.17 12.89 -0.83
C HIS A 123 -7.47 13.10 -2.18
N ALA A 124 -6.33 12.46 -2.38
CA ALA A 124 -5.59 12.54 -3.64
C ALA A 124 -6.33 11.92 -4.83
N ILE A 125 -7.32 11.04 -4.60
CA ILE A 125 -8.14 10.44 -5.66
C ILE A 125 -8.90 11.54 -6.43
N SER A 126 -9.56 12.44 -5.71
CA SER A 126 -10.40 13.49 -6.33
C SER A 126 -9.58 14.51 -7.14
N SER A 127 -8.39 14.83 -6.68
CA SER A 127 -7.47 15.76 -7.37
C SER A 127 -6.60 15.08 -8.43
N ARG A 128 -6.69 13.77 -8.59
CA ARG A 128 -5.81 12.96 -9.47
C ARG A 128 -4.33 13.26 -9.26
N SER A 129 -3.96 13.56 -8.03
CA SER A 129 -2.59 13.80 -7.61
C SER A 129 -1.91 12.51 -7.16
N TRP A 130 -0.67 12.60 -6.75
CA TRP A 130 0.12 11.48 -6.26
C TRP A 130 0.21 10.35 -7.30
N LEU A 131 0.03 9.08 -6.93
CA LEU A 131 0.03 7.96 -7.88
C LEU A 131 -1.21 7.94 -8.79
N PHE A 132 -2.28 8.69 -8.47
CA PHE A 132 -3.48 8.74 -9.30
C PHE A 132 -3.30 9.52 -10.60
N LYS A 133 -2.19 10.24 -10.76
CA LYS A 133 -1.77 10.76 -12.08
C LYS A 133 -1.51 9.65 -13.11
N PHE A 134 -1.26 8.42 -12.64
CA PHE A 134 -1.07 7.22 -13.47
C PHE A 134 -2.35 6.40 -13.67
N GLY A 135 -3.52 7.01 -13.59
CA GLY A 135 -4.82 6.36 -13.75
C GLY A 135 -5.44 5.86 -12.45
N ARG A 136 -6.42 4.97 -12.56
CA ARG A 136 -7.09 4.38 -11.39
C ARG A 136 -6.20 3.31 -10.75
N VAL A 137 -5.51 3.70 -9.71
CA VAL A 137 -4.65 2.81 -8.92
C VAL A 137 -5.51 1.92 -8.02
N LYS A 138 -5.28 0.62 -8.07
CA LYS A 138 -5.80 -0.32 -7.06
C LYS A 138 -5.00 -0.17 -5.78
N MET A 139 -5.70 -0.10 -4.66
CA MET A 139 -5.06 0.05 -3.35
C MET A 139 -5.45 -1.11 -2.43
N VAL A 140 -4.49 -1.61 -1.69
CA VAL A 140 -4.69 -2.63 -0.66
C VAL A 140 -4.03 -2.13 0.63
N PHE A 141 -4.77 -2.12 1.72
CA PHE A 141 -4.28 -1.67 3.01
C PHE A 141 -4.38 -2.76 4.06
N VAL A 142 -3.29 -3.01 4.76
CA VAL A 142 -3.31 -3.65 6.07
C VAL A 142 -3.36 -2.52 7.09
N CYS A 143 -4.43 -2.41 7.83
CA CYS A 143 -4.66 -1.27 8.73
C CYS A 143 -5.37 -1.71 10.01
N GLY A 144 -5.32 -0.86 11.02
CA GLY A 144 -6.06 -1.09 12.26
C GLY A 144 -7.58 -1.03 12.06
N ASP A 145 -8.32 -1.69 12.95
CA ASP A 145 -9.78 -1.83 12.90
C ASP A 145 -10.51 -0.48 12.80
N THR A 146 -9.99 0.56 13.43
CA THR A 146 -10.58 1.89 13.38
C THR A 146 -10.69 2.43 11.95
N VAL A 147 -9.65 2.22 11.13
CA VAL A 147 -9.64 2.69 9.73
C VAL A 147 -10.60 1.85 8.89
N SER A 148 -10.57 0.52 9.04
CA SER A 148 -11.44 -0.39 8.30
C SER A 148 -12.91 -0.18 8.65
N MET A 149 -13.26 -0.13 9.93
CA MET A 149 -14.63 0.10 10.42
C MET A 149 -15.20 1.42 9.89
N ARG A 150 -14.45 2.53 9.99
CA ARG A 150 -14.90 3.84 9.48
C ARG A 150 -15.06 3.84 7.97
N SER A 151 -14.17 3.17 7.25
CA SER A 151 -14.19 3.12 5.78
C SER A 151 -15.33 2.28 5.22
N LEU A 152 -15.74 1.23 5.95
CA LEU A 152 -16.75 0.27 5.53
C LEU A 152 -18.12 0.52 6.18
N ALA A 153 -18.22 1.43 7.14
CA ALA A 153 -19.46 1.71 7.87
C ALA A 153 -20.61 1.98 6.94
N SER A 154 -21.75 1.31 7.18
CA SER A 154 -22.98 1.53 6.42
C SER A 154 -23.52 2.94 6.63
N PRO A 155 -24.38 3.46 5.70
CA PRO A 155 -25.04 4.75 5.88
C PRO A 155 -25.87 4.85 7.17
N GLN A 156 -26.34 3.76 7.70
CA GLN A 156 -27.16 3.66 8.92
C GLN A 156 -26.31 3.63 10.19
N ASP A 157 -25.04 3.31 10.10
CA ASP A 157 -24.12 3.31 11.26
C ASP A 157 -23.62 4.72 11.58
N LEU A 158 -24.43 5.47 12.31
CA LEU A 158 -24.13 6.85 12.69
C LEU A 158 -22.96 6.97 13.68
N ARG A 159 -22.51 5.88 14.30
CA ARG A 159 -21.40 5.88 15.25
C ARG A 159 -20.05 5.75 14.52
N SER A 160 -19.95 4.80 13.61
CA SER A 160 -18.70 4.51 12.89
C SER A 160 -18.55 5.36 11.64
N ARG A 161 -19.66 5.73 10.99
CA ARG A 161 -19.65 6.52 9.77
C ARG A 161 -19.29 7.98 10.03
N ALA A 162 -18.01 8.25 10.01
CA ALA A 162 -17.47 9.60 10.05
C ALA A 162 -17.26 10.15 8.63
N LYS A 163 -16.81 11.41 8.54
CA LYS A 163 -16.44 12.06 7.26
C LYS A 163 -15.56 11.18 6.37
N LEU A 164 -14.59 10.46 6.97
CA LEU A 164 -13.67 9.58 6.24
C LEU A 164 -14.42 8.49 5.46
N GLY A 165 -15.34 7.77 6.12
CA GLY A 165 -16.12 6.70 5.46
C GLY A 165 -16.96 7.21 4.31
N THR A 166 -17.56 8.39 4.46
CA THR A 166 -18.33 9.03 3.39
C THR A 166 -17.45 9.34 2.18
N VAL A 167 -16.27 9.92 2.40
CA VAL A 167 -15.33 10.28 1.34
C VAL A 167 -14.78 9.02 0.66
N VAL A 168 -14.37 8.01 1.44
CA VAL A 168 -13.89 6.73 0.89
C VAL A 168 -14.91 6.10 -0.03
N GLN A 169 -16.17 5.96 0.42
CA GLN A 169 -17.23 5.31 -0.33
C GLN A 169 -17.74 6.13 -1.53
N SER A 170 -17.54 7.45 -1.50
CA SER A 170 -17.86 8.31 -2.64
C SER A 170 -16.83 8.27 -3.76
N LEU A 171 -15.56 8.01 -3.41
CA LEU A 171 -14.43 8.06 -4.34
C LEU A 171 -13.93 6.67 -4.75
N SER A 172 -14.33 5.63 -4.05
CA SER A 172 -13.85 4.26 -4.28
C SER A 172 -14.92 3.22 -3.91
N THR A 173 -14.64 1.97 -4.25
CA THR A 173 -15.44 0.81 -3.81
C THR A 173 -14.60 -0.03 -2.86
N PRO A 174 -14.64 0.27 -1.55
CA PRO A 174 -13.87 -0.47 -0.57
C PRO A 174 -14.44 -1.88 -0.37
N ARG A 175 -13.56 -2.84 -0.15
CA ARG A 175 -13.91 -4.23 0.17
C ARG A 175 -13.03 -4.74 1.29
N LEU A 176 -13.64 -5.41 2.26
CA LEU A 176 -12.90 -6.18 3.25
C LEU A 176 -12.39 -7.47 2.59
N LEU A 177 -11.11 -7.75 2.72
CA LEU A 177 -10.47 -8.96 2.19
C LEU A 177 -10.23 -9.97 3.30
N LEU A 178 -9.72 -9.51 4.45
CA LEU A 178 -9.41 -10.33 5.61
C LEU A 178 -9.80 -9.56 6.88
N THR A 179 -10.26 -10.26 7.88
CA THR A 179 -10.49 -9.75 9.23
C THR A 179 -9.29 -10.03 10.14
N GLY A 180 -9.29 -9.46 11.33
CA GLY A 180 -8.31 -9.83 12.34
C GLY A 180 -8.38 -11.33 12.69
N ASP A 181 -9.57 -11.93 12.68
CA ASP A 181 -9.77 -13.34 13.01
C ASP A 181 -9.11 -14.28 12.02
N ASP A 182 -9.11 -13.92 10.73
CA ASP A 182 -8.44 -14.68 9.67
C ASP A 182 -6.91 -14.68 9.83
N LEU A 183 -6.36 -13.77 10.64
CA LEU A 183 -4.93 -13.61 10.88
C LEU A 183 -4.47 -14.21 12.23
N GLU A 184 -5.32 -14.98 12.90
CA GLU A 184 -4.90 -15.73 14.10
C GLU A 184 -4.23 -17.07 13.74
N PRO A 185 -3.18 -17.47 14.45
CA PRO A 185 -2.48 -16.72 15.52
C PRO A 185 -1.55 -15.64 14.94
N TYR A 186 -1.64 -14.44 15.46
CA TYR A 186 -0.88 -13.28 14.95
C TYR A 186 0.63 -13.47 14.92
N ALA A 187 1.16 -14.26 15.87
CA ALA A 187 2.59 -14.58 15.93
C ALA A 187 3.11 -15.30 14.67
N SER A 188 2.21 -15.95 13.91
CA SER A 188 2.55 -16.62 12.64
C SER A 188 2.51 -15.69 11.43
N HIS A 189 1.84 -14.55 11.56
CA HIS A 189 1.56 -13.65 10.43
C HIS A 189 2.18 -12.26 10.58
N MET A 190 2.46 -11.81 11.81
CA MET A 190 2.91 -10.46 12.10
C MET A 190 4.34 -10.45 12.67
N PHE A 191 5.08 -9.39 12.33
CA PHE A 191 6.43 -9.16 12.85
C PHE A 191 6.53 -7.75 13.46
N PRO A 192 7.13 -7.60 14.66
CA PRO A 192 7.41 -8.65 15.62
C PRO A 192 6.13 -9.29 16.16
N PRO A 193 6.18 -10.53 16.70
CA PRO A 193 5.01 -11.14 17.31
C PRO A 193 4.43 -10.21 18.36
N THR A 194 3.19 -9.79 18.19
CA THR A 194 2.53 -8.93 19.15
C THR A 194 2.00 -9.74 20.32
N PRO A 195 2.18 -9.29 21.58
CA PRO A 195 1.44 -9.87 22.69
C PRO A 195 -0.06 -9.70 22.43
N SER A 196 -0.86 -10.67 22.87
CA SER A 196 -2.31 -10.73 22.67
C SER A 196 -2.96 -9.35 22.83
N VAL A 197 -3.56 -8.87 21.79
CA VAL A 197 -4.34 -7.62 21.80
C VAL A 197 -5.60 -7.87 22.61
N GLY A 198 -6.01 -6.89 23.44
CA GLY A 198 -7.19 -6.95 24.29
C GLY A 198 -8.51 -7.22 23.50
N PRO A 199 -9.65 -7.29 24.21
CA PRO A 199 -10.91 -7.75 23.62
C PRO A 199 -11.29 -6.96 22.37
N ARG A 200 -11.59 -7.67 21.28
CA ARG A 200 -11.96 -7.11 20.00
C ARG A 200 -13.37 -6.55 20.05
N VAL A 201 -13.57 -5.43 19.40
CA VAL A 201 -14.92 -4.94 19.11
C VAL A 201 -15.43 -5.75 17.91
N PRO A 202 -16.54 -6.48 18.04
CA PRO A 202 -17.11 -7.23 16.92
C PRO A 202 -17.45 -6.28 15.77
N LEU A 203 -17.05 -6.65 14.56
CA LEU A 203 -17.58 -6.02 13.36
C LEU A 203 -19.02 -6.47 13.22
N THR A 204 -19.98 -5.63 13.62
CA THR A 204 -21.39 -5.92 13.38
C THR A 204 -21.66 -5.86 11.89
N SER A 205 -22.10 -7.00 11.34
CA SER A 205 -22.59 -7.17 9.96
C SER A 205 -23.76 -6.26 9.63
#